data_96f43e39f426e37d9c8dacd382ab501f
#
_entry.id   96f43e39f426e37d9c8dacd382ab501f
#
_cell.length_a   1.000
_cell.length_b   1.000
_cell.length_c   1.000
_cell.angle_alpha   90.00
_cell.angle_beta   90.00
_cell.angle_gamma   90.00
#
_symmetry.space_group_name_H-M   'P 1'
#
loop_
_entity.id
_entity.type
_entity.pdbx_description
1 polymer ?
#
loop_
_entity_poly.entity_id
_entity_poly.type
_entity_poly.pdbx_seq_one_letter_code
_entity_poly.pdbx_strand_id
1 'polypeptide(L)'
;MKKIILILSVYVAFISCKNNNLVDESKRGLIVEHAMVVSAREEASKIGSDILQKGGNAFDAMAATQLALAVAYPYAGNIGGGGFMVYRKANGEIGSLDYREKAPLAATKDMYLDAAGNVIPDKSTLGAMAVGVPGSVAGVFAVHEKFGSLPIEDIIKPVIDLAKKGILVTKKQEERIKKYQPLFPKANKDSIVFDKVWKENDTIKYPALAETLTRIMKHGSDEFYKGETAKRLVKFIQDNGGIITEEDLEKYEVKWRTPVTFEYDDLKIISMSPPSSGGICLAQIMEMIEPYDLDEFGHNSVKAIQVIVEAERRAYADRSYYLGDPDFVTIPGETLISNEYLEDRMASFSFEKATLSAEISHGNVQVVESNETTHYSIVDQFGNSVSVTTTLNGAYGSKLYCSDLGFFLNNEMDDFSSKPGVPNMFGLIGAEANSIAPEKRMLSSMTPTIVEKSGELLMSVGTPGGSTIITAVLQTILNVHEYNMTMQQAVNAPRFHHQWLPDVVFFEPNSFSKNIIEKLENLGYSTNEERSPVIGKVDGILILENGKLEGGADRRGDDTAIGF
;
A
#
# COMPACT_ATOMS: atom_id res chain seq x y z
N MET A 1 -22.64 4.67 -83.44
CA MET A 1 -23.38 4.87 -82.14
C MET A 1 -22.61 4.12 -81.10
N LYS A 2 -21.77 4.81 -80.31
CA LYS A 2 -21.01 4.23 -79.21
C LYS A 2 -21.74 4.56 -77.91
N LYS A 3 -22.22 3.53 -77.13
CA LYS A 3 -22.76 3.69 -75.78
C LYS A 3 -21.63 3.76 -74.83
N ILE A 4 -21.51 4.87 -74.10
CA ILE A 4 -20.63 5.06 -73.00
C ILE A 4 -21.38 4.59 -71.73
N ILE A 5 -20.84 3.56 -71.05
CA ILE A 5 -21.33 3.09 -69.76
C ILE A 5 -20.53 3.83 -68.69
N LEU A 6 -21.22 4.67 -67.89
CA LEU A 6 -20.65 5.40 -66.75
C LEU A 6 -20.75 4.49 -65.53
N ILE A 7 -19.61 4.01 -65.03
CA ILE A 7 -19.54 3.25 -63.75
C ILE A 7 -19.40 4.27 -62.62
N LEU A 8 -20.44 4.38 -61.80
CA LEU A 8 -20.46 5.20 -60.60
C LEU A 8 -19.90 4.37 -59.43
N SER A 9 -18.65 4.62 -59.03
CA SER A 9 -18.06 4.00 -57.84
C SER A 9 -18.55 4.72 -56.61
N VAL A 10 -19.40 4.07 -55.81
CA VAL A 10 -19.82 4.55 -54.49
C VAL A 10 -18.75 4.16 -53.49
N TYR A 11 -17.96 5.14 -53.03
CA TYR A 11 -17.09 5.00 -51.88
C TYR A 11 -17.98 5.10 -50.60
N VAL A 12 -18.24 3.98 -49.96
CA VAL A 12 -18.80 3.96 -48.62
C VAL A 12 -17.66 4.19 -47.63
N ALA A 13 -17.51 5.40 -47.15
CA ALA A 13 -16.63 5.71 -46.03
C ALA A 13 -17.30 5.16 -44.75
N PHE A 14 -16.74 4.08 -44.21
CA PHE A 14 -17.03 3.67 -42.85
C PHE A 14 -16.42 4.71 -41.89
N ILE A 15 -17.24 5.67 -41.46
CA ILE A 15 -16.93 6.50 -40.31
C ILE A 15 -17.19 5.60 -39.10
N SER A 16 -16.11 5.00 -38.57
CA SER A 16 -16.11 4.40 -37.26
C SER A 16 -16.30 5.56 -36.25
N CYS A 17 -17.53 5.77 -35.80
CA CYS A 17 -17.77 6.59 -34.61
C CYS A 17 -17.18 5.83 -33.42
N LYS A 18 -15.90 6.08 -33.08
CA LYS A 18 -15.48 5.91 -31.69
C LYS A 18 -16.40 6.82 -30.87
N ASN A 19 -17.22 6.24 -30.02
CA ASN A 19 -17.90 6.97 -28.96
C ASN A 19 -16.81 7.60 -28.10
N ASN A 20 -16.45 8.84 -28.38
CA ASN A 20 -15.74 9.67 -27.44
C ASN A 20 -16.74 9.92 -26.29
N ASN A 21 -16.76 9.07 -25.30
CA ASN A 21 -17.34 9.41 -24.01
C ASN A 21 -16.53 10.61 -23.53
N LEU A 22 -17.08 11.82 -23.72
CA LEU A 22 -16.51 13.04 -23.20
C LEU A 22 -16.35 12.85 -21.70
N VAL A 23 -15.09 12.83 -21.24
CA VAL A 23 -14.79 12.77 -19.82
C VAL A 23 -15.49 13.93 -19.14
N ASP A 24 -16.30 13.65 -18.13
CA ASP A 24 -16.98 14.69 -17.35
C ASP A 24 -15.94 15.45 -16.51
N GLU A 25 -15.48 16.57 -17.02
CA GLU A 25 -14.47 17.42 -16.38
C GLU A 25 -14.83 17.82 -14.93
N SER A 26 -16.11 17.85 -14.59
CA SER A 26 -16.59 18.13 -13.22
C SER A 26 -16.25 17.02 -12.22
N LYS A 27 -15.82 15.85 -12.70
CA LYS A 27 -15.44 14.68 -11.88
C LYS A 27 -13.93 14.46 -11.78
N ARG A 28 -13.13 15.37 -12.34
CA ARG A 28 -11.68 15.33 -12.18
C ARG A 28 -11.26 15.74 -10.78
N GLY A 29 -10.08 15.24 -10.37
CA GLY A 29 -9.39 15.71 -9.18
C GLY A 29 -8.69 17.05 -9.40
N LEU A 30 -7.79 17.40 -8.47
CA LEU A 30 -6.94 18.57 -8.63
C LEU A 30 -6.06 18.41 -9.88
N ILE A 31 -6.06 19.42 -10.77
CA ILE A 31 -5.17 19.46 -11.93
C ILE A 31 -4.14 20.58 -11.71
N VAL A 32 -2.86 20.24 -11.92
CA VAL A 32 -1.74 21.17 -11.83
C VAL A 32 -0.76 20.97 -13.00
N GLU A 33 0.18 21.93 -13.16
CA GLU A 33 1.05 21.97 -14.34
C GLU A 33 2.44 21.36 -14.11
N HIS A 34 2.96 21.39 -12.88
CA HIS A 34 4.38 21.13 -12.66
C HIS A 34 4.67 19.97 -11.72
N ALA A 35 4.06 19.95 -10.54
CA ALA A 35 4.38 18.97 -9.52
C ALA A 35 3.21 18.72 -8.58
N MET A 36 3.11 17.49 -8.04
CA MET A 36 2.02 17.09 -7.16
C MET A 36 2.45 16.10 -6.10
N VAL A 37 1.83 16.22 -4.93
CA VAL A 37 1.87 15.25 -3.83
C VAL A 37 0.44 14.87 -3.46
N VAL A 38 0.15 13.57 -3.40
CA VAL A 38 -1.12 13.03 -2.91
C VAL A 38 -0.83 12.14 -1.71
N SER A 39 -1.47 12.39 -0.58
CA SER A 39 -1.27 11.60 0.65
C SER A 39 -2.50 11.62 1.55
N ALA A 40 -2.49 10.78 2.59
CA ALA A 40 -3.59 10.61 3.55
C ALA A 40 -3.95 11.87 4.36
N ARG A 41 -3.18 12.97 4.25
CA ARG A 41 -3.41 14.20 5.02
C ARG A 41 -2.93 15.46 4.31
N GLU A 42 -3.75 16.51 4.38
CA GLU A 42 -3.46 17.82 3.80
C GLU A 42 -2.12 18.37 4.28
N GLU A 43 -1.82 18.28 5.59
CA GLU A 43 -0.59 18.82 6.17
C GLU A 43 0.67 18.17 5.57
N ALA A 44 0.61 16.84 5.30
CA ALA A 44 1.73 16.11 4.72
C ALA A 44 1.87 16.40 3.22
N SER A 45 0.78 16.39 2.47
CA SER A 45 0.77 16.78 1.04
C SER A 45 1.28 18.22 0.86
N LYS A 46 0.89 19.12 1.76
CA LYS A 46 1.34 20.51 1.71
C LYS A 46 2.85 20.64 1.97
N ILE A 47 3.38 19.99 3.00
CA ILE A 47 4.82 20.03 3.29
C ILE A 47 5.61 19.48 2.11
N GLY A 48 5.19 18.31 1.54
CA GLY A 48 5.83 17.75 0.36
C GLY A 48 5.80 18.71 -0.85
N SER A 49 4.65 19.31 -1.13
CA SER A 49 4.50 20.29 -2.21
C SER A 49 5.34 21.56 -1.97
N ASP A 50 5.44 22.05 -0.72
CA ASP A 50 6.27 23.20 -0.37
C ASP A 50 7.77 22.90 -0.60
N ILE A 51 8.22 21.67 -0.37
CA ILE A 51 9.58 21.23 -0.70
C ILE A 51 9.82 21.25 -2.22
N LEU A 52 8.88 20.76 -3.02
CA LEU A 52 8.96 20.83 -4.49
C LEU A 52 9.02 22.29 -4.98
N GLN A 53 8.18 23.19 -4.44
CA GLN A 53 8.18 24.61 -4.79
C GLN A 53 9.49 25.34 -4.42
N LYS A 54 10.21 24.86 -3.39
CA LYS A 54 11.55 25.37 -3.04
C LYS A 54 12.65 24.89 -3.99
N GLY A 55 12.33 24.06 -4.98
CA GLY A 55 13.27 23.50 -5.94
C GLY A 55 13.80 22.10 -5.55
N GLY A 56 13.24 21.49 -4.51
CA GLY A 56 13.49 20.08 -4.19
C GLY A 56 12.92 19.14 -5.25
N ASN A 57 13.42 17.92 -5.28
CA ASN A 57 12.95 16.87 -6.18
C ASN A 57 11.96 15.92 -5.46
N ALA A 58 11.43 14.92 -6.20
CA ALA A 58 10.48 13.94 -5.66
C ALA A 58 11.01 13.18 -4.44
N PHE A 59 12.31 12.97 -4.33
CA PHE A 59 12.97 12.26 -3.24
C PHE A 59 13.11 13.12 -1.98
N ASP A 60 13.35 14.42 -2.14
CA ASP A 60 13.29 15.39 -1.03
C ASP A 60 11.86 15.49 -0.47
N ALA A 61 10.89 15.59 -1.39
CA ALA A 61 9.47 15.63 -1.02
C ALA A 61 8.99 14.30 -0.37
N MET A 62 9.52 13.15 -0.82
CA MET A 62 9.29 11.84 -0.18
C MET A 62 9.71 11.85 1.29
N ALA A 63 10.93 12.30 1.56
CA ALA A 63 11.46 12.36 2.92
C ALA A 63 10.63 13.27 3.82
N ALA A 64 10.24 14.45 3.32
CA ALA A 64 9.40 15.40 4.05
C ALA A 64 7.99 14.84 4.31
N THR A 65 7.35 14.25 3.29
CA THR A 65 6.00 13.69 3.39
C THR A 65 5.94 12.50 4.35
N GLN A 66 6.93 11.59 4.29
CA GLN A 66 7.07 10.46 5.22
C GLN A 66 7.08 10.93 6.67
N LEU A 67 7.94 11.89 6.99
CA LEU A 67 8.06 12.42 8.35
C LEU A 67 6.84 13.26 8.75
N ALA A 68 6.23 14.00 7.83
CA ALA A 68 5.01 14.76 8.09
C ALA A 68 3.81 13.87 8.39
N LEU A 69 3.69 12.71 7.74
CA LEU A 69 2.66 11.70 8.05
C LEU A 69 2.83 11.12 9.47
N ALA A 70 4.06 11.00 9.98
CA ALA A 70 4.28 10.59 11.37
C ALA A 70 3.66 11.57 12.39
N VAL A 71 3.53 12.84 12.02
CA VAL A 71 2.87 13.88 12.81
C VAL A 71 1.38 13.95 12.52
N ALA A 72 1.01 14.04 11.23
CA ALA A 72 -0.36 14.33 10.81
C ALA A 72 -1.28 13.10 10.82
N TYR A 73 -0.72 11.90 10.70
CA TYR A 73 -1.46 10.65 10.58
C TYR A 73 -0.87 9.51 11.44
N PRO A 74 -0.71 9.68 12.77
CA PRO A 74 -0.05 8.70 13.65
C PRO A 74 -0.76 7.35 13.72
N TYR A 75 -1.89 7.22 13.04
CA TYR A 75 -2.64 6.00 12.82
C TYR A 75 -1.86 4.96 12.00
N ALA A 76 -1.07 5.41 11.03
CA ALA A 76 -0.24 4.58 10.16
C ALA A 76 1.04 5.27 9.67
N GLY A 77 1.06 6.61 9.55
CA GLY A 77 2.28 7.39 9.32
C GLY A 77 3.21 7.31 10.54
N ASN A 78 4.52 7.18 10.33
CA ASN A 78 5.38 6.72 11.40
C ASN A 78 6.87 7.06 11.21
N ILE A 79 7.61 6.95 12.32
CA ILE A 79 9.06 6.75 12.38
C ILE A 79 9.41 5.46 13.14
N GLY A 80 8.42 4.79 13.73
CA GLY A 80 8.56 3.53 14.47
C GLY A 80 8.09 2.30 13.69
N GLY A 81 7.97 2.40 12.37
CA GLY A 81 7.56 1.36 11.44
C GLY A 81 8.50 1.22 10.24
N GLY A 82 7.96 0.84 9.09
CA GLY A 82 8.72 0.65 7.86
C GLY A 82 7.90 0.86 6.59
N GLY A 83 8.42 0.41 5.46
CA GLY A 83 7.72 0.56 4.20
C GLY A 83 8.54 0.20 2.96
N PHE A 84 7.96 0.54 1.80
CA PHE A 84 8.55 0.35 0.49
C PHE A 84 8.37 1.58 -0.39
N MET A 85 9.36 1.84 -1.23
CA MET A 85 9.30 2.84 -2.28
C MET A 85 9.62 2.21 -3.64
N VAL A 86 8.83 2.54 -4.65
CA VAL A 86 9.17 2.35 -6.06
C VAL A 86 9.38 3.74 -6.67
N TYR A 87 10.41 3.89 -7.50
CA TYR A 87 10.71 5.16 -8.15
C TYR A 87 11.00 5.01 -9.65
N ARG A 88 10.70 6.08 -10.37
CA ARG A 88 11.11 6.31 -11.75
C ARG A 88 11.69 7.71 -11.88
N LYS A 89 12.90 7.80 -12.40
CA LYS A 89 13.54 9.09 -12.73
C LYS A 89 13.13 9.58 -14.10
N ALA A 90 13.26 10.86 -14.33
CA ALA A 90 12.96 11.49 -15.61
C ALA A 90 13.69 10.85 -16.81
N ASN A 91 14.87 10.28 -16.59
CA ASN A 91 15.65 9.59 -17.61
C ASN A 91 15.23 8.13 -17.86
N GLY A 92 14.14 7.67 -17.25
CA GLY A 92 13.64 6.28 -17.36
C GLY A 92 14.31 5.29 -16.40
N GLU A 93 15.26 5.70 -15.57
CA GLU A 93 15.83 4.83 -14.53
C GLU A 93 14.77 4.48 -13.48
N ILE A 94 14.58 3.19 -13.22
CA ILE A 94 13.65 2.65 -12.24
C ILE A 94 14.39 1.91 -11.12
N GLY A 95 13.76 1.82 -9.96
CA GLY A 95 14.27 1.03 -8.85
C GLY A 95 13.30 1.00 -7.68
N SER A 96 13.69 0.29 -6.64
CA SER A 96 12.89 0.20 -5.42
C SER A 96 13.75 0.19 -4.17
N LEU A 97 13.17 0.63 -3.06
CA LEU A 97 13.78 0.61 -1.73
C LEU A 97 12.90 -0.17 -0.77
N ASP A 98 13.51 -1.13 -0.11
CA ASP A 98 12.94 -1.92 0.98
C ASP A 98 13.52 -1.40 2.30
N TYR A 99 12.66 -0.71 3.07
CA TYR A 99 12.91 -0.33 4.45
C TYR A 99 11.88 -0.94 5.40
N ARG A 100 11.42 -2.18 5.03
CA ARG A 100 10.55 -3.04 5.84
C ARG A 100 11.20 -3.35 7.18
N GLU A 101 10.41 -3.52 8.20
CA GLU A 101 10.85 -3.96 9.51
C GLU A 101 11.51 -5.34 9.45
N LYS A 102 12.36 -5.61 10.43
CA LYS A 102 13.02 -6.90 10.63
C LYS A 102 12.61 -7.56 11.94
N ALA A 103 12.59 -8.88 11.96
CA ALA A 103 12.51 -9.62 13.21
C ALA A 103 13.75 -9.35 14.08
N PRO A 104 13.62 -9.12 15.39
CA PRO A 104 14.76 -8.96 16.29
C PRO A 104 15.68 -10.21 16.32
N LEU A 105 16.94 -10.04 16.66
CA LEU A 105 17.91 -11.13 16.81
C LEU A 105 17.46 -12.24 17.78
N ALA A 106 16.71 -11.86 18.81
CA ALA A 106 16.15 -12.80 19.78
C ALA A 106 14.85 -13.47 19.35
N ALA A 107 14.33 -13.17 18.14
CA ALA A 107 13.10 -13.78 17.64
C ALA A 107 13.30 -15.27 17.36
N THR A 108 12.28 -16.08 17.67
CA THR A 108 12.29 -17.52 17.40
C THR A 108 11.02 -17.92 16.67
N LYS A 109 11.08 -19.02 15.90
CA LYS A 109 9.97 -19.51 15.10
C LYS A 109 8.67 -19.66 15.91
N ASP A 110 8.78 -20.15 17.13
CA ASP A 110 7.62 -20.51 17.98
C ASP A 110 7.31 -19.46 19.07
N MET A 111 7.90 -18.24 18.98
CA MET A 111 7.77 -17.23 20.04
C MET A 111 6.34 -16.80 20.35
N TYR A 112 5.40 -17.03 19.45
CA TYR A 112 3.97 -16.71 19.61
C TYR A 112 3.11 -17.93 19.94
N LEU A 113 3.72 -19.11 20.17
CA LEU A 113 3.01 -20.33 20.53
C LEU A 113 3.06 -20.57 22.03
N ASP A 114 2.00 -21.21 22.57
CA ASP A 114 1.99 -21.78 23.91
C ASP A 114 2.70 -23.15 23.94
N ALA A 115 2.82 -23.74 25.13
CA ALA A 115 3.46 -25.05 25.28
C ALA A 115 2.72 -26.21 24.57
N ALA A 116 1.47 -26.01 24.17
CA ALA A 116 0.66 -26.95 23.41
C ALA A 116 0.75 -26.69 21.88
N GLY A 117 1.50 -25.67 21.46
CA GLY A 117 1.66 -25.28 20.05
C GLY A 117 0.48 -24.50 19.49
N ASN A 118 -0.35 -23.87 20.33
CA ASN A 118 -1.40 -22.98 19.89
C ASN A 118 -0.90 -21.53 19.87
N VAL A 119 -1.41 -20.73 18.92
CA VAL A 119 -1.11 -19.30 18.86
C VAL A 119 -1.67 -18.61 20.09
N ILE A 120 -0.81 -17.82 20.79
CA ILE A 120 -1.18 -17.02 21.95
C ILE A 120 -1.92 -15.76 21.44
N PRO A 121 -3.21 -15.56 21.79
CA PRO A 121 -3.98 -14.42 21.33
C PRO A 121 -3.27 -13.09 21.63
N ASP A 122 -3.38 -12.14 20.71
CA ASP A 122 -2.87 -10.76 20.80
C ASP A 122 -1.35 -10.60 20.97
N LYS A 123 -0.58 -11.67 21.16
CA LYS A 123 0.87 -11.55 21.46
C LYS A 123 1.68 -11.00 20.28
N SER A 124 1.27 -11.27 19.03
CA SER A 124 1.88 -10.73 17.82
C SER A 124 1.32 -9.36 17.41
N THR A 125 0.19 -8.93 18.00
CA THR A 125 -0.53 -7.72 17.56
C THR A 125 -0.53 -6.57 18.58
N LEU A 126 -0.33 -6.86 19.87
CA LEU A 126 -0.48 -5.89 20.95
C LEU A 126 0.75 -5.84 21.86
N GLY A 127 1.27 -4.63 22.14
CA GLY A 127 2.39 -4.42 23.06
C GLY A 127 3.77 -4.72 22.48
N ALA A 128 4.78 -4.75 23.33
CA ALA A 128 6.19 -4.71 22.92
C ALA A 128 6.68 -5.98 22.22
N MET A 129 6.07 -7.13 22.46
CA MET A 129 6.44 -8.39 21.77
C MET A 129 6.02 -8.43 20.30
N ALA A 130 5.11 -7.54 19.87
CA ALA A 130 4.65 -7.43 18.50
C ALA A 130 5.57 -6.58 17.60
N VAL A 131 6.55 -5.88 18.19
CA VAL A 131 7.36 -4.86 17.51
C VAL A 131 8.49 -5.49 16.71
N GLY A 132 8.52 -5.21 15.41
CA GLY A 132 9.69 -5.42 14.55
C GLY A 132 10.65 -4.24 14.59
N VAL A 133 11.92 -4.46 14.25
CA VAL A 133 12.97 -3.42 14.21
C VAL A 133 12.61 -2.37 13.15
N PRO A 134 12.40 -1.10 13.51
CA PRO A 134 11.89 -0.07 12.61
C PRO A 134 12.87 0.32 11.49
N GLY A 135 12.35 0.60 10.29
CA GLY A 135 13.12 0.97 9.11
C GLY A 135 12.88 2.37 8.55
N SER A 136 11.80 3.05 8.95
CA SER A 136 11.36 4.31 8.31
C SER A 136 12.43 5.41 8.31
N VAL A 137 13.15 5.61 9.41
CA VAL A 137 14.19 6.64 9.49
C VAL A 137 15.35 6.30 8.56
N ALA A 138 15.81 5.03 8.53
CA ALA A 138 16.85 4.59 7.61
C ALA A 138 16.43 4.77 6.14
N GLY A 139 15.18 4.46 5.81
CA GLY A 139 14.61 4.67 4.47
C GLY A 139 14.68 6.14 4.04
N VAL A 140 14.24 7.06 4.90
CA VAL A 140 14.30 8.52 4.63
C VAL A 140 15.73 8.97 4.34
N PHE A 141 16.69 8.59 5.19
CA PHE A 141 18.08 9.03 5.01
C PHE A 141 18.76 8.34 3.82
N ALA A 142 18.49 7.06 3.55
CA ALA A 142 19.02 6.38 2.37
C ALA A 142 18.54 6.99 1.05
N VAL A 143 17.28 7.44 0.99
CA VAL A 143 16.74 8.14 -0.18
C VAL A 143 17.37 9.51 -0.32
N HIS A 144 17.44 10.28 0.77
CA HIS A 144 18.05 11.60 0.76
C HIS A 144 19.54 11.56 0.40
N GLU A 145 20.33 10.63 0.95
CA GLU A 145 21.74 10.47 0.64
C GLU A 145 21.98 10.16 -0.84
N LYS A 146 21.14 9.31 -1.43
CA LYS A 146 21.32 8.86 -2.82
C LYS A 146 20.78 9.85 -3.85
N PHE A 147 19.69 10.53 -3.55
CA PHE A 147 18.93 11.31 -4.54
C PHE A 147 18.56 12.72 -4.08
N GLY A 148 18.73 13.06 -2.82
CA GLY A 148 18.38 14.36 -2.27
C GLY A 148 19.14 15.51 -2.94
N SER A 149 18.47 16.64 -3.08
CA SER A 149 19.01 17.86 -3.67
C SER A 149 19.05 19.04 -2.70
N LEU A 150 18.20 19.02 -1.67
CA LEU A 150 18.14 20.03 -0.63
C LEU A 150 18.85 19.59 0.65
N PRO A 151 19.36 20.53 1.48
CA PRO A 151 19.85 20.19 2.81
C PRO A 151 18.77 19.48 3.65
N ILE A 152 19.15 18.47 4.42
CA ILE A 152 18.22 17.70 5.26
C ILE A 152 17.47 18.58 6.28
N GLU A 153 18.09 19.68 6.74
CA GLU A 153 17.47 20.65 7.62
C GLU A 153 16.26 21.33 6.99
N ASP A 154 16.31 21.64 5.70
CA ASP A 154 15.21 22.26 4.96
C ASP A 154 14.03 21.31 4.81
N ILE A 155 14.29 20.00 4.81
CA ILE A 155 13.30 18.93 4.71
C ILE A 155 12.64 18.64 6.06
N ILE A 156 13.42 18.51 7.14
CA ILE A 156 12.91 18.09 8.46
C ILE A 156 12.34 19.27 9.26
N LYS A 157 12.88 20.47 9.11
CA LYS A 157 12.44 21.65 9.89
C LYS A 157 10.93 21.94 9.77
N PRO A 158 10.29 21.94 8.59
CA PRO A 158 8.84 22.14 8.48
C PRO A 158 8.03 21.11 9.25
N VAL A 159 8.51 19.88 9.34
CA VAL A 159 7.87 18.79 10.09
C VAL A 159 7.99 19.02 11.60
N ILE A 160 9.15 19.45 12.08
CA ILE A 160 9.35 19.85 13.49
C ILE A 160 8.39 21.00 13.85
N ASP A 161 8.25 21.97 12.98
CA ASP A 161 7.36 23.12 13.20
C ASP A 161 5.88 22.65 13.21
N LEU A 162 5.48 21.70 12.35
CA LEU A 162 4.16 21.06 12.38
C LEU A 162 3.91 20.32 13.71
N ALA A 163 4.88 19.52 14.18
CA ALA A 163 4.76 18.78 15.44
C ALA A 163 4.58 19.71 16.65
N LYS A 164 5.28 20.86 16.67
CA LYS A 164 5.14 21.91 17.69
C LYS A 164 3.81 22.66 17.61
N LYS A 165 3.41 23.04 16.40
CA LYS A 165 2.14 23.73 16.13
C LYS A 165 0.97 22.83 16.47
N GLY A 166 1.06 21.55 16.11
CA GLY A 166 0.02 20.54 16.21
C GLY A 166 -0.85 20.45 14.96
N ILE A 167 -1.69 19.42 14.95
CA ILE A 167 -2.64 19.13 13.88
C ILE A 167 -4.07 19.29 14.39
N LEU A 168 -4.98 19.66 13.51
CA LEU A 168 -6.42 19.65 13.80
C LEU A 168 -6.97 18.23 13.66
N VAL A 169 -7.72 17.81 14.66
CA VAL A 169 -8.45 16.53 14.64
C VAL A 169 -9.58 16.64 13.62
N THR A 170 -9.61 15.78 12.62
CA THR A 170 -10.73 15.67 11.70
C THR A 170 -11.81 14.79 12.30
N LYS A 171 -13.02 14.81 11.71
CA LYS A 171 -14.12 13.91 12.11
C LYS A 171 -13.70 12.44 12.03
N LYS A 172 -13.03 12.05 10.94
CA LYS A 172 -12.53 10.67 10.77
C LYS A 172 -11.46 10.31 11.80
N GLN A 173 -10.56 11.26 12.16
CA GLN A 173 -9.59 11.02 13.23
C GLN A 173 -10.26 10.86 14.61
N GLU A 174 -11.26 11.69 14.94
CA GLU A 174 -12.05 11.52 16.18
C GLU A 174 -12.61 10.10 16.27
N GLU A 175 -13.26 9.63 15.20
CA GLU A 175 -13.86 8.30 15.13
C GLU A 175 -12.81 7.18 15.27
N ARG A 176 -11.66 7.32 14.61
CA ARG A 176 -10.54 6.37 14.69
C ARG A 176 -9.97 6.31 16.11
N ILE A 177 -9.63 7.46 16.70
CA ILE A 177 -9.12 7.51 18.06
C ILE A 177 -10.11 6.84 19.01
N LYS A 178 -11.39 7.21 18.95
CA LYS A 178 -12.45 6.61 19.78
C LYS A 178 -12.55 5.10 19.63
N LYS A 179 -12.41 4.57 18.38
CA LYS A 179 -12.47 3.13 18.09
C LYS A 179 -11.34 2.37 18.81
N TYR A 180 -10.11 2.90 18.77
CA TYR A 180 -8.91 2.22 19.28
C TYR A 180 -8.53 2.60 20.71
N GLN A 181 -9.09 3.67 21.27
CA GLN A 181 -8.83 4.15 22.62
C GLN A 181 -8.91 3.07 23.71
N PRO A 182 -9.86 2.10 23.69
CA PRO A 182 -9.91 1.02 24.69
C PRO A 182 -8.72 0.07 24.67
N LEU A 183 -7.89 0.08 23.62
CA LEU A 183 -6.72 -0.77 23.49
C LEU A 183 -5.44 -0.12 24.02
N PHE A 184 -5.37 1.22 24.09
CA PHE A 184 -4.15 1.91 24.53
C PHE A 184 -3.76 1.55 25.97
N PRO A 185 -4.66 1.52 26.97
CA PRO A 185 -4.30 1.12 28.33
C PRO A 185 -3.88 -0.35 28.47
N LYS A 186 -4.18 -1.20 27.47
CA LYS A 186 -3.73 -2.59 27.48
C LYS A 186 -2.27 -2.74 27.04
N ALA A 187 -1.77 -1.81 26.22
CA ALA A 187 -0.42 -1.83 25.69
C ALA A 187 0.54 -0.93 26.49
N ASN A 188 0.05 0.12 27.13
CA ASN A 188 0.86 1.12 27.83
C ASN A 188 0.65 1.04 29.35
N LYS A 189 1.75 1.14 30.11
CA LYS A 189 1.70 1.19 31.58
C LYS A 189 1.23 2.55 32.09
N ASP A 190 1.62 3.61 31.39
CA ASP A 190 1.29 4.99 31.70
C ASP A 190 0.27 5.56 30.73
N SER A 191 -0.43 6.61 31.14
CA SER A 191 -1.37 7.33 30.29
C SER A 191 -0.64 8.04 29.15
N ILE A 192 -1.21 7.94 27.94
CA ILE A 192 -0.67 8.54 26.72
C ILE A 192 -1.56 9.69 26.21
N VAL A 193 -1.05 10.49 25.28
CA VAL A 193 -1.79 11.62 24.71
C VAL A 193 -3.13 11.21 24.09
N PHE A 194 -3.25 9.97 23.61
CA PHE A 194 -4.45 9.43 22.97
C PHE A 194 -5.49 8.85 23.94
N ASP A 195 -5.22 8.82 25.25
CA ASP A 195 -6.21 8.46 26.27
C ASP A 195 -7.22 9.57 26.53
N LYS A 196 -6.93 10.79 26.11
CA LYS A 196 -7.89 11.90 26.14
C LYS A 196 -9.00 11.70 25.13
N VAL A 197 -10.18 12.21 25.47
CA VAL A 197 -11.26 12.35 24.48
C VAL A 197 -10.94 13.52 23.56
N TRP A 198 -10.60 13.20 22.34
CA TRP A 198 -10.35 14.18 21.27
C TRP A 198 -11.61 14.33 20.42
N LYS A 199 -11.93 15.57 20.04
CA LYS A 199 -13.06 15.92 19.18
C LYS A 199 -12.57 16.62 17.93
N GLU A 200 -13.42 16.61 16.92
CA GLU A 200 -13.20 17.40 15.71
C GLU A 200 -12.87 18.86 16.05
N ASN A 201 -11.86 19.42 15.38
CA ASN A 201 -11.27 20.75 15.57
C ASN A 201 -10.43 20.94 16.86
N ASP A 202 -10.26 19.92 17.70
CA ASP A 202 -9.23 19.96 18.75
C ASP A 202 -7.83 19.96 18.10
N THR A 203 -6.84 20.50 18.83
CA THR A 203 -5.45 20.49 18.35
C THR A 203 -4.61 19.54 19.17
N ILE A 204 -4.02 18.52 18.50
CA ILE A 204 -3.04 17.62 19.12
C ILE A 204 -1.63 18.11 18.78
N LYS A 205 -0.81 18.32 19.81
CA LYS A 205 0.62 18.70 19.68
C LYS A 205 1.51 17.55 20.09
N TYR A 206 2.67 17.44 19.43
CA TYR A 206 3.64 16.36 19.64
C TYR A 206 5.03 16.90 20.03
N PRO A 207 5.19 17.53 21.23
CA PRO A 207 6.45 18.14 21.62
C PRO A 207 7.60 17.13 21.71
N ALA A 208 7.36 15.93 22.25
CA ALA A 208 8.38 14.88 22.34
C ALA A 208 8.83 14.40 20.94
N LEU A 209 7.90 14.24 19.97
CA LEU A 209 8.26 13.93 18.59
C LEU A 209 9.06 15.07 17.94
N ALA A 210 8.71 16.33 18.20
CA ALA A 210 9.47 17.48 17.71
C ALA A 210 10.91 17.48 18.24
N GLU A 211 11.13 17.10 19.50
CA GLU A 211 12.47 16.95 20.07
C GLU A 211 13.23 15.78 19.45
N THR A 212 12.58 14.65 19.25
CA THR A 212 13.15 13.47 18.58
C THR A 212 13.57 13.82 17.15
N LEU A 213 12.70 14.44 16.36
CA LEU A 213 13.01 14.89 15.00
C LEU A 213 14.13 15.95 14.98
N THR A 214 14.20 16.81 16.02
CA THR A 214 15.30 17.78 16.14
C THR A 214 16.65 17.09 16.38
N ARG A 215 16.71 16.02 17.16
CA ARG A 215 17.94 15.22 17.34
C ARG A 215 18.32 14.50 16.04
N ILE A 216 17.34 13.86 15.37
CA ILE A 216 17.53 13.17 14.08
C ILE A 216 18.02 14.17 13.01
N MET A 217 17.44 15.36 12.93
CA MET A 217 17.88 16.41 12.00
C MET A 217 19.35 16.80 12.21
N LYS A 218 19.81 16.88 13.47
CA LYS A 218 21.17 17.30 13.82
C LYS A 218 22.23 16.21 13.65
N HIS A 219 21.86 14.95 13.90
CA HIS A 219 22.81 13.84 14.03
C HIS A 219 22.60 12.75 12.97
N GLY A 220 21.63 12.93 12.06
CA GLY A 220 21.33 11.98 11.00
C GLY A 220 20.65 10.70 11.48
N SER A 221 20.66 9.69 10.62
CA SER A 221 20.08 8.37 10.87
C SER A 221 20.67 7.70 12.12
N ASP A 222 21.96 7.87 12.38
CA ASP A 222 22.65 7.28 13.53
C ASP A 222 22.04 7.68 14.87
N GLU A 223 21.38 8.84 14.98
CA GLU A 223 20.65 9.22 16.20
C GLU A 223 19.55 8.23 16.55
N PHE A 224 18.83 7.73 15.54
CA PHE A 224 17.75 6.77 15.75
C PHE A 224 18.25 5.35 15.99
N TYR A 225 19.39 4.97 15.39
CA TYR A 225 19.87 3.59 15.42
C TYR A 225 21.03 3.35 16.40
N LYS A 226 21.79 4.38 16.80
CA LYS A 226 22.98 4.28 17.67
C LYS A 226 23.06 5.36 18.74
N GLY A 227 22.28 6.46 18.60
CA GLY A 227 22.33 7.63 19.46
C GLY A 227 21.49 7.53 20.73
N GLU A 228 21.16 8.68 21.29
CA GLU A 228 20.35 8.79 22.51
C GLU A 228 18.90 8.30 22.26
N THR A 229 18.37 8.54 21.05
CA THR A 229 17.04 8.04 20.68
C THR A 229 17.01 6.50 20.67
N ALA A 230 18.05 5.83 20.14
CA ALA A 230 18.16 4.37 20.18
C ALA A 230 18.11 3.82 21.60
N LYS A 231 18.92 4.37 22.49
CA LYS A 231 19.00 3.93 23.91
C LYS A 231 17.67 4.07 24.63
N ARG A 232 16.99 5.21 24.45
CA ARG A 232 15.67 5.44 25.07
C ARG A 232 14.62 4.51 24.48
N LEU A 233 14.63 4.27 23.19
CA LEU A 233 13.70 3.39 22.49
C LEU A 233 13.86 1.94 22.96
N VAL A 234 15.08 1.43 23.00
CA VAL A 234 15.39 0.06 23.45
C VAL A 234 14.97 -0.11 24.91
N LYS A 235 15.38 0.84 25.78
CA LYS A 235 14.99 0.79 27.19
C LYS A 235 13.45 0.76 27.34
N PHE A 236 12.73 1.60 26.61
CA PHE A 236 11.27 1.63 26.65
C PHE A 236 10.66 0.30 26.21
N ILE A 237 11.13 -0.28 25.10
CA ILE A 237 10.64 -1.57 24.58
C ILE A 237 10.88 -2.68 25.61
N GLN A 238 12.08 -2.77 26.19
CA GLN A 238 12.45 -3.80 27.15
C GLN A 238 11.71 -3.63 28.48
N ASP A 239 11.53 -2.41 28.98
CA ASP A 239 10.74 -2.12 30.18
C ASP A 239 9.26 -2.56 30.00
N ASN A 240 8.78 -2.64 28.77
CA ASN A 240 7.44 -3.15 28.41
C ASN A 240 7.43 -4.63 28.00
N GLY A 241 8.54 -5.35 28.20
CA GLY A 241 8.62 -6.79 27.97
C GLY A 241 8.94 -7.20 26.52
N GLY A 242 9.40 -6.27 25.68
CA GLY A 242 9.87 -6.56 24.32
C GLY A 242 11.31 -7.07 24.30
N ILE A 243 11.75 -7.52 23.13
CA ILE A 243 13.03 -8.23 22.95
C ILE A 243 14.03 -7.50 22.07
N ILE A 244 13.70 -6.32 21.55
CA ILE A 244 14.61 -5.50 20.73
C ILE A 244 15.77 -4.98 21.61
N THR A 245 16.98 -5.02 21.07
CA THR A 245 18.23 -4.56 21.70
C THR A 245 18.87 -3.41 20.91
N GLU A 246 19.89 -2.76 21.47
CA GLU A 246 20.67 -1.76 20.73
C GLU A 246 21.36 -2.39 19.51
N GLU A 247 21.79 -3.65 19.59
CA GLU A 247 22.39 -4.39 18.48
C GLU A 247 21.41 -4.60 17.31
N ASP A 248 20.12 -4.84 17.60
CA ASP A 248 19.07 -4.94 16.58
C ASP A 248 18.92 -3.65 15.77
N LEU A 249 18.95 -2.51 16.47
CA LEU A 249 18.90 -1.20 15.82
C LEU A 249 20.18 -0.93 15.03
N GLU A 250 21.36 -1.15 15.60
CA GLU A 250 22.66 -0.88 14.96
C GLU A 250 22.87 -1.68 13.69
N LYS A 251 22.35 -2.91 13.62
CA LYS A 251 22.41 -3.82 12.46
C LYS A 251 21.33 -3.56 11.41
N TYR A 252 20.41 -2.63 11.67
CA TYR A 252 19.37 -2.37 10.71
C TYR A 252 19.92 -1.69 9.46
N GLU A 253 19.63 -2.27 8.28
CA GLU A 253 19.99 -1.74 6.97
C GLU A 253 18.81 -1.79 6.03
N VAL A 254 18.64 -0.77 5.19
CA VAL A 254 17.71 -0.80 4.06
C VAL A 254 18.26 -1.67 2.92
N LYS A 255 17.41 -2.10 2.01
CA LYS A 255 17.80 -2.83 0.81
C LYS A 255 17.31 -2.12 -0.45
N TRP A 256 18.23 -1.74 -1.33
CA TRP A 256 17.89 -1.36 -2.69
C TRP A 256 17.60 -2.64 -3.49
N ARG A 257 16.41 -2.73 -4.09
CA ARG A 257 15.97 -3.92 -4.82
C ARG A 257 15.62 -3.57 -6.26
N THR A 258 15.64 -4.57 -7.14
CA THR A 258 15.09 -4.46 -8.48
C THR A 258 13.57 -4.63 -8.38
N PRO A 259 12.76 -3.68 -8.87
CA PRO A 259 11.30 -3.84 -8.87
C PRO A 259 10.86 -4.99 -9.78
N VAL A 260 9.68 -5.53 -9.54
CA VAL A 260 8.98 -6.39 -10.51
C VAL A 260 8.48 -5.51 -11.64
N THR A 261 8.76 -5.94 -12.88
CA THR A 261 8.26 -5.26 -14.09
C THR A 261 7.59 -6.25 -15.01
N PHE A 262 6.45 -5.88 -15.57
CA PHE A 262 5.70 -6.68 -16.53
C PHE A 262 4.89 -5.77 -17.44
N GLU A 263 4.44 -6.31 -18.57
CA GLU A 263 3.59 -5.60 -19.53
C GLU A 263 2.12 -6.00 -19.31
N TYR A 264 1.21 -5.12 -19.64
CA TYR A 264 -0.22 -5.37 -19.74
C TYR A 264 -0.77 -4.47 -20.84
N ASP A 265 -1.20 -5.05 -21.97
CA ASP A 265 -1.54 -4.33 -23.20
C ASP A 265 -0.39 -3.37 -23.60
N ASP A 266 -0.63 -2.06 -23.68
CA ASP A 266 0.39 -1.05 -24.01
C ASP A 266 0.99 -0.36 -22.75
N LEU A 267 0.75 -0.91 -21.58
CA LEU A 267 1.29 -0.44 -20.31
C LEU A 267 2.50 -1.27 -19.88
N LYS A 268 3.49 -0.61 -19.27
CA LYS A 268 4.53 -1.25 -18.48
C LYS A 268 4.32 -0.93 -17.02
N ILE A 269 4.15 -1.96 -16.20
CA ILE A 269 3.90 -1.86 -14.78
C ILE A 269 5.20 -2.07 -14.01
N ILE A 270 5.48 -1.21 -13.06
CA ILE A 270 6.68 -1.24 -12.21
C ILE A 270 6.21 -1.26 -10.76
N SER A 271 6.37 -2.37 -10.07
CA SER A 271 5.82 -2.56 -8.72
C SER A 271 6.83 -3.20 -7.76
N MET A 272 6.49 -3.26 -6.48
CA MET A 272 7.43 -3.71 -5.44
C MET A 272 7.70 -5.21 -5.51
N SER A 273 8.98 -5.55 -5.47
CA SER A 273 9.46 -6.94 -5.39
C SER A 273 9.40 -7.49 -3.95
N PRO A 274 9.55 -8.82 -3.74
CA PRO A 274 9.66 -9.39 -2.40
C PRO A 274 10.73 -8.69 -1.53
N PRO A 275 10.48 -8.55 -0.21
CA PRO A 275 9.47 -9.23 0.61
C PRO A 275 8.04 -8.66 0.48
N SER A 276 7.75 -7.79 -0.48
CA SER A 276 6.37 -7.54 -0.86
C SER A 276 5.87 -8.59 -1.87
N SER A 277 4.66 -9.11 -1.65
CA SER A 277 3.96 -9.94 -2.64
C SER A 277 3.32 -9.10 -3.75
N GLY A 278 3.24 -7.78 -3.55
CA GLY A 278 2.42 -6.88 -4.36
C GLY A 278 2.74 -6.96 -5.85
N GLY A 279 4.00 -6.82 -6.22
CA GLY A 279 4.38 -6.83 -7.65
C GLY A 279 4.14 -8.16 -8.33
N ILE A 280 4.46 -9.30 -7.68
CA ILE A 280 4.25 -10.64 -8.25
C ILE A 280 2.76 -10.93 -8.39
N CYS A 281 1.95 -10.70 -7.34
CA CYS A 281 0.51 -10.95 -7.42
C CYS A 281 -0.18 -10.02 -8.43
N LEU A 282 0.23 -8.75 -8.50
CA LEU A 282 -0.31 -7.82 -9.49
C LEU A 282 -0.02 -8.30 -10.91
N ALA A 283 1.24 -8.73 -11.19
CA ALA A 283 1.63 -9.32 -12.47
C ALA A 283 0.78 -10.56 -12.79
N GLN A 284 0.70 -11.52 -11.86
CA GLN A 284 -0.11 -12.72 -12.06
C GLN A 284 -1.57 -12.39 -12.41
N ILE A 285 -2.19 -11.48 -11.65
CA ILE A 285 -3.61 -11.16 -11.87
C ILE A 285 -3.78 -10.48 -13.23
N MET A 286 -2.97 -9.46 -13.53
CA MET A 286 -3.09 -8.69 -14.77
C MET A 286 -2.85 -9.57 -16.00
N GLU A 287 -1.80 -10.39 -16.01
CA GLU A 287 -1.53 -11.30 -17.12
C GLU A 287 -2.59 -12.42 -17.25
N MET A 288 -3.16 -12.92 -16.15
CA MET A 288 -4.27 -13.88 -16.21
C MET A 288 -5.56 -13.29 -16.78
N ILE A 289 -5.81 -11.98 -16.61
CA ILE A 289 -7.02 -11.33 -17.13
C ILE A 289 -6.82 -10.70 -18.52
N GLU A 290 -5.59 -10.47 -18.98
CA GLU A 290 -5.28 -9.83 -20.27
C GLU A 290 -5.96 -10.50 -21.48
N PRO A 291 -6.12 -11.84 -21.58
CA PRO A 291 -6.84 -12.47 -22.68
C PRO A 291 -8.33 -12.14 -22.78
N TYR A 292 -8.90 -11.45 -21.79
CA TYR A 292 -10.34 -11.15 -21.73
C TYR A 292 -10.59 -9.67 -21.98
N ASP A 293 -11.53 -9.35 -22.89
CA ASP A 293 -11.92 -7.99 -23.24
C ASP A 293 -12.77 -7.36 -22.11
N LEU A 294 -12.09 -6.73 -21.14
CA LEU A 294 -12.74 -6.12 -19.99
C LEU A 294 -13.58 -4.87 -20.36
N ASP A 295 -13.17 -4.13 -21.38
CA ASP A 295 -13.93 -2.97 -21.90
C ASP A 295 -15.26 -3.45 -22.48
N GLU A 296 -15.28 -4.54 -23.29
CA GLU A 296 -16.50 -5.15 -23.81
C GLU A 296 -17.41 -5.69 -22.71
N PHE A 297 -16.83 -6.29 -21.65
CA PHE A 297 -17.63 -6.76 -20.51
C PHE A 297 -18.27 -5.63 -19.72
N GLY A 298 -17.62 -4.48 -19.69
CA GLY A 298 -18.06 -3.28 -18.97
C GLY A 298 -17.69 -3.27 -17.49
N HIS A 299 -17.46 -2.07 -16.97
CA HIS A 299 -17.01 -1.83 -15.60
C HIS A 299 -17.92 -2.50 -14.56
N ASN A 300 -17.31 -3.30 -13.68
CA ASN A 300 -17.98 -4.02 -12.59
C ASN A 300 -19.19 -4.88 -13.05
N SER A 301 -19.20 -5.35 -14.29
CA SER A 301 -20.16 -6.34 -14.77
C SER A 301 -19.92 -7.72 -14.12
N VAL A 302 -20.91 -8.61 -14.19
CA VAL A 302 -20.76 -9.97 -13.66
C VAL A 302 -19.56 -10.68 -14.28
N LYS A 303 -19.34 -10.57 -15.61
CA LYS A 303 -18.23 -11.21 -16.31
C LYS A 303 -16.87 -10.62 -15.91
N ALA A 304 -16.77 -9.28 -15.81
CA ALA A 304 -15.53 -8.63 -15.37
C ALA A 304 -15.20 -9.03 -13.93
N ILE A 305 -16.18 -9.05 -13.02
CA ILE A 305 -15.96 -9.49 -11.63
C ILE A 305 -15.54 -10.96 -11.59
N GLN A 306 -16.17 -11.86 -12.38
CA GLN A 306 -15.80 -13.27 -12.41
C GLN A 306 -14.33 -13.47 -12.77
N VAL A 307 -13.89 -12.93 -13.90
CA VAL A 307 -12.52 -13.17 -14.36
C VAL A 307 -11.48 -12.59 -13.41
N ILE A 308 -11.74 -11.39 -12.86
CA ILE A 308 -10.84 -10.76 -11.89
C ILE A 308 -10.78 -11.57 -10.59
N VAL A 309 -11.92 -11.96 -10.01
CA VAL A 309 -11.97 -12.77 -8.78
C VAL A 309 -11.29 -14.12 -8.95
N GLU A 310 -11.44 -14.76 -10.11
CA GLU A 310 -10.79 -16.05 -10.38
C GLU A 310 -9.26 -15.90 -10.50
N ALA A 311 -8.78 -14.81 -11.09
CA ALA A 311 -7.35 -14.50 -11.13
C ALA A 311 -6.81 -14.16 -9.72
N GLU A 312 -7.52 -13.32 -8.95
CA GLU A 312 -7.20 -13.01 -7.56
C GLU A 312 -7.08 -14.29 -6.71
N ARG A 313 -8.05 -15.19 -6.80
CA ARG A 313 -8.05 -16.49 -6.10
C ARG A 313 -6.76 -17.27 -6.31
N ARG A 314 -6.27 -17.35 -7.54
CA ARG A 314 -5.08 -18.10 -7.93
C ARG A 314 -3.79 -17.41 -7.48
N ALA A 315 -3.69 -16.11 -7.67
CA ALA A 315 -2.54 -15.33 -7.26
C ALA A 315 -2.35 -15.34 -5.73
N TYR A 316 -3.42 -15.25 -4.94
CA TYR A 316 -3.33 -15.32 -3.48
C TYR A 316 -3.05 -16.74 -2.96
N ALA A 317 -3.45 -17.80 -3.67
CA ALA A 317 -3.04 -19.16 -3.36
C ALA A 317 -1.51 -19.32 -3.52
N ASP A 318 -0.96 -18.83 -4.63
CA ASP A 318 0.48 -18.85 -4.89
C ASP A 318 1.26 -18.01 -3.89
N ARG A 319 0.75 -16.82 -3.57
CA ARG A 319 1.29 -15.92 -2.54
C ARG A 319 1.52 -16.64 -1.22
N SER A 320 0.50 -17.35 -0.78
CA SER A 320 0.51 -18.01 0.53
C SER A 320 1.59 -19.07 0.66
N TYR A 321 1.97 -19.70 -0.43
CA TYR A 321 2.91 -20.83 -0.44
C TYR A 321 4.35 -20.41 -0.78
N TYR A 322 4.54 -19.57 -1.82
CA TYR A 322 5.85 -19.31 -2.39
C TYR A 322 6.53 -18.07 -1.85
N LEU A 323 5.77 -17.06 -1.33
CA LEU A 323 6.33 -15.76 -1.07
C LEU A 323 6.79 -15.56 0.38
N GLY A 324 7.89 -14.82 0.53
CA GLY A 324 8.55 -14.50 1.79
C GLY A 324 9.72 -13.55 1.56
N ASP A 325 10.64 -13.47 2.51
CA ASP A 325 11.86 -12.67 2.37
C ASP A 325 12.85 -13.36 1.41
N PRO A 326 13.20 -12.74 0.26
CA PRO A 326 14.10 -13.33 -0.73
C PRO A 326 15.55 -13.50 -0.22
N ASP A 327 15.92 -12.82 0.85
CA ASP A 327 17.24 -12.98 1.48
C ASP A 327 17.30 -14.28 2.32
N PHE A 328 16.14 -14.93 2.60
CA PHE A 328 16.01 -16.15 3.40
C PHE A 328 15.45 -17.34 2.65
N VAL A 329 14.64 -17.11 1.61
CA VAL A 329 13.98 -18.17 0.84
C VAL A 329 14.11 -17.94 -0.66
N THR A 330 14.23 -19.02 -1.43
CA THR A 330 14.21 -18.92 -2.89
C THR A 330 12.77 -18.78 -3.38
N ILE A 331 12.49 -17.69 -4.06
CA ILE A 331 11.19 -17.39 -4.65
C ILE A 331 11.29 -17.65 -6.17
N PRO A 332 10.45 -18.52 -6.76
CA PRO A 332 10.47 -18.80 -8.19
C PRO A 332 9.75 -17.70 -9.01
N GLY A 333 10.18 -16.41 -8.81
CA GLY A 333 9.47 -15.23 -9.31
C GLY A 333 9.25 -15.26 -10.83
N GLU A 334 10.28 -15.60 -11.62
CA GLU A 334 10.16 -15.70 -13.08
C GLU A 334 9.14 -16.75 -13.54
N THR A 335 9.07 -17.89 -12.84
CA THR A 335 8.08 -18.93 -13.13
C THR A 335 6.68 -18.47 -12.78
N LEU A 336 6.50 -17.82 -11.62
CA LEU A 336 5.19 -17.38 -11.14
C LEU A 336 4.51 -16.34 -12.04
N ILE A 337 5.29 -15.59 -12.83
CA ILE A 337 4.77 -14.59 -13.78
C ILE A 337 4.98 -15.01 -15.25
N SER A 338 5.31 -16.27 -15.51
CA SER A 338 5.46 -16.74 -16.90
C SER A 338 4.11 -17.06 -17.53
N ASN A 339 3.92 -16.72 -18.80
CA ASN A 339 2.67 -16.97 -19.54
C ASN A 339 2.23 -18.44 -19.46
N GLU A 340 3.16 -19.39 -19.69
CA GLU A 340 2.85 -20.82 -19.64
C GLU A 340 2.25 -21.24 -18.28
N TYR A 341 2.83 -20.74 -17.18
CA TYR A 341 2.32 -21.01 -15.83
C TYR A 341 0.94 -20.39 -15.62
N LEU A 342 0.74 -19.15 -16.05
CA LEU A 342 -0.50 -18.40 -15.80
C LEU A 342 -1.66 -18.90 -16.68
N GLU A 343 -1.39 -19.32 -17.91
CA GLU A 343 -2.37 -20.03 -18.75
C GLU A 343 -2.84 -21.34 -18.11
N ASP A 344 -1.90 -22.16 -17.58
CA ASP A 344 -2.25 -23.39 -16.84
C ASP A 344 -3.07 -23.08 -15.59
N ARG A 345 -2.71 -22.01 -14.85
CA ARG A 345 -3.48 -21.57 -13.66
C ARG A 345 -4.92 -21.23 -14.00
N MET A 346 -5.19 -20.58 -15.15
CA MET A 346 -6.54 -20.19 -15.60
C MET A 346 -7.28 -21.30 -16.37
N ALA A 347 -6.66 -22.40 -16.72
CA ALA A 347 -7.26 -23.47 -17.54
C ALA A 347 -8.55 -24.08 -16.91
N SER A 348 -8.71 -24.00 -15.59
CA SER A 348 -9.92 -24.46 -14.88
C SER A 348 -11.03 -23.41 -14.79
N PHE A 349 -10.81 -22.17 -15.22
CA PHE A 349 -11.80 -21.10 -15.15
C PHE A 349 -12.96 -21.33 -16.13
N SER A 350 -14.18 -20.99 -15.69
CA SER A 350 -15.37 -21.03 -16.52
C SER A 350 -16.34 -19.91 -16.11
N PHE A 351 -16.96 -19.26 -17.07
CA PHE A 351 -18.03 -18.30 -16.82
C PHE A 351 -19.36 -18.94 -16.34
N GLU A 352 -19.47 -20.25 -16.41
CA GLU A 352 -20.68 -20.99 -16.04
C GLU A 352 -20.81 -21.26 -14.54
N LYS A 353 -19.69 -21.25 -13.80
CA LYS A 353 -19.65 -21.52 -12.36
C LYS A 353 -18.38 -21.00 -11.70
N ALA A 354 -18.48 -20.67 -10.41
CA ALA A 354 -17.33 -20.35 -9.58
C ALA A 354 -16.40 -21.57 -9.42
N THR A 355 -15.09 -21.31 -9.36
CA THR A 355 -14.11 -22.30 -8.90
C THR A 355 -14.05 -22.26 -7.37
N LEU A 356 -14.12 -23.41 -6.70
CA LEU A 356 -13.97 -23.46 -5.25
C LEU A 356 -12.50 -23.26 -4.86
N SER A 357 -12.23 -22.44 -3.85
CA SER A 357 -10.85 -22.22 -3.35
C SER A 357 -10.20 -23.51 -2.86
N ALA A 358 -10.99 -24.51 -2.42
CA ALA A 358 -10.50 -25.83 -2.04
C ALA A 358 -9.98 -26.67 -3.23
N GLU A 359 -10.39 -26.35 -4.47
CA GLU A 359 -9.91 -26.99 -5.70
C GLU A 359 -8.63 -26.33 -6.23
N ILE A 360 -8.32 -25.12 -5.78
CA ILE A 360 -7.08 -24.40 -6.09
C ILE A 360 -6.06 -24.73 -5.01
N SER A 361 -5.04 -25.51 -5.36
CA SER A 361 -4.07 -26.05 -4.40
C SER A 361 -3.34 -24.98 -3.59
N HIS A 362 -3.23 -25.25 -2.36
CA HIS A 362 -2.48 -24.95 -1.15
C HIS A 362 -3.33 -24.51 0.06
N GLY A 363 -3.84 -25.49 0.84
CA GLY A 363 -4.16 -25.39 2.27
C GLY A 363 -5.58 -25.01 2.68
N ASN A 364 -5.98 -25.56 3.81
CA ASN A 364 -7.29 -25.39 4.47
C ASN A 364 -7.16 -24.50 5.69
N VAL A 365 -7.77 -23.28 5.77
CA VAL A 365 -8.02 -22.57 7.06
C VAL A 365 -9.01 -21.38 6.96
N GLN A 366 -9.71 -21.04 8.09
CA GLN A 366 -10.69 -19.94 8.26
C GLN A 366 -10.08 -18.68 8.86
N VAL A 367 -10.68 -17.51 8.59
CA VAL A 367 -10.08 -16.17 8.79
C VAL A 367 -11.03 -15.10 9.34
N VAL A 368 -10.46 -14.05 10.01
CA VAL A 368 -11.12 -12.76 10.39
C VAL A 368 -10.15 -11.60 10.15
N GLU A 369 -10.62 -10.46 9.57
CA GLU A 369 -9.79 -9.35 9.04
C GLU A 369 -9.74 -8.07 9.86
N SER A 370 -8.60 -7.30 9.70
CA SER A 370 -8.40 -5.89 10.07
C SER A 370 -7.34 -5.22 9.16
N ASN A 371 -7.51 -3.93 8.74
CA ASN A 371 -6.73 -3.29 7.66
C ASN A 371 -6.20 -1.91 8.05
N GLU A 372 -4.84 -1.69 8.12
CA GLU A 372 -4.28 -0.35 8.37
C GLU A 372 -2.84 -0.14 7.86
N THR A 373 -2.67 0.80 6.94
CA THR A 373 -1.42 1.25 6.30
C THR A 373 -1.64 2.69 5.80
N THR A 374 -0.63 3.37 5.25
CA THR A 374 -0.82 4.61 4.50
C THR A 374 0.03 4.63 3.23
N HIS A 375 -0.42 5.39 2.24
CA HIS A 375 0.26 5.56 0.96
C HIS A 375 0.43 7.04 0.62
N TYR A 376 1.42 7.37 -0.23
CA TYR A 376 1.54 8.64 -0.90
C TYR A 376 2.26 8.52 -2.24
N SER A 377 1.80 9.31 -3.22
CA SER A 377 2.34 9.44 -4.57
C SER A 377 2.89 10.84 -4.80
N ILE A 378 4.04 10.95 -5.46
CA ILE A 378 4.69 12.22 -5.79
C ILE A 378 5.17 12.20 -7.24
N VAL A 379 4.92 13.30 -7.97
CA VAL A 379 5.55 13.62 -9.26
C VAL A 379 6.13 15.03 -9.15
N ASP A 380 7.40 15.19 -9.49
CA ASP A 380 8.08 16.49 -9.42
C ASP A 380 8.12 17.20 -10.78
N GLN A 381 8.51 18.47 -10.75
CA GLN A 381 8.66 19.32 -11.92
C GLN A 381 9.78 18.92 -12.87
N PHE A 382 10.60 17.94 -12.51
CA PHE A 382 11.68 17.41 -13.33
C PHE A 382 11.29 16.12 -14.07
N GLY A 383 10.11 15.54 -13.75
CA GLY A 383 9.60 14.29 -14.30
C GLY A 383 10.00 13.03 -13.53
N ASN A 384 10.53 13.18 -12.29
CA ASN A 384 10.72 12.05 -11.40
C ASN A 384 9.41 11.71 -10.69
N SER A 385 9.19 10.42 -10.44
CA SER A 385 8.04 9.91 -9.71
C SER A 385 8.46 8.95 -8.61
N VAL A 386 7.79 9.04 -7.46
CA VAL A 386 7.88 8.06 -6.38
C VAL A 386 6.49 7.64 -5.93
N SER A 387 6.35 6.33 -5.70
CA SER A 387 5.19 5.67 -5.11
C SER A 387 5.63 5.01 -3.82
N VAL A 388 5.04 5.37 -2.69
CA VAL A 388 5.52 4.93 -1.37
C VAL A 388 4.36 4.43 -0.53
N THR A 389 4.52 3.22 0.01
CA THR A 389 3.60 2.66 1.00
C THR A 389 4.35 2.39 2.29
N THR A 390 3.90 3.00 3.39
CA THR A 390 4.52 2.92 4.71
C THR A 390 3.49 2.49 5.77
N THR A 391 3.95 1.85 6.85
CA THR A 391 3.05 1.15 7.76
C THR A 391 3.58 1.10 9.19
N LEU A 392 2.65 0.85 10.11
CA LEU A 392 2.86 0.30 11.45
C LEU A 392 2.28 -1.12 11.54
N ASN A 393 1.86 -1.72 10.43
CA ASN A 393 1.00 -2.88 10.25
C ASN A 393 -0.47 -2.57 10.64
N GLY A 394 -0.88 -2.73 11.88
CA GLY A 394 -2.22 -2.38 12.34
C GLY A 394 -2.38 -0.89 12.67
N ALA A 395 -3.63 -0.45 12.83
CA ALA A 395 -3.96 0.90 13.31
C ALA A 395 -3.21 1.24 14.61
N TYR A 396 -2.41 2.30 14.61
CA TYR A 396 -1.51 2.65 15.73
C TYR A 396 -0.51 1.51 16.10
N GLY A 397 -0.17 0.66 15.16
CA GLY A 397 0.76 -0.45 15.33
C GLY A 397 0.40 -1.38 16.49
N SER A 398 1.36 -1.67 17.36
CA SER A 398 1.20 -2.45 18.57
C SER A 398 0.41 -1.74 19.69
N LYS A 399 -0.11 -0.53 19.45
CA LYS A 399 -0.73 0.41 20.41
C LYS A 399 0.23 0.90 21.49
N LEU A 400 1.50 0.47 21.43
CA LEU A 400 2.56 0.90 22.33
C LEU A 400 3.10 2.26 21.87
N TYR A 401 2.94 3.29 22.69
CA TYR A 401 3.35 4.67 22.42
C TYR A 401 4.49 5.09 23.32
N CYS A 402 5.64 5.36 22.74
CA CYS A 402 6.80 5.86 23.48
C CYS A 402 6.62 7.36 23.77
N SER A 403 6.04 7.69 24.93
CA SER A 403 5.69 9.06 25.31
C SER A 403 6.90 10.01 25.35
N ASP A 404 8.08 9.53 25.76
CA ASP A 404 9.33 10.30 25.81
C ASP A 404 9.91 10.62 24.42
N LEU A 405 9.56 9.83 23.40
CA LEU A 405 9.99 10.01 22.03
C LEU A 405 8.87 10.51 21.12
N GLY A 406 7.61 10.32 21.50
CA GLY A 406 6.43 10.91 20.86
C GLY A 406 5.86 10.15 19.67
N PHE A 407 6.05 8.83 19.57
CA PHE A 407 5.52 8.03 18.44
C PHE A 407 5.09 6.62 18.84
N PHE A 408 4.21 6.02 18.01
CA PHE A 408 3.80 4.63 18.14
C PHE A 408 4.83 3.68 17.51
N LEU A 409 4.85 2.43 18.03
CA LEU A 409 5.64 1.34 17.50
C LEU A 409 4.76 0.37 16.70
N ASN A 410 5.35 -0.19 15.66
CA ASN A 410 4.70 -1.15 14.78
C ASN A 410 4.29 -2.46 15.49
N ASN A 411 3.43 -3.24 14.86
CA ASN A 411 3.16 -4.64 15.20
C ASN A 411 3.41 -5.55 14.00
N GLU A 412 4.49 -5.29 13.31
CA GLU A 412 4.81 -5.91 12.04
C GLU A 412 5.19 -7.40 12.16
N MET A 413 5.57 -7.83 13.36
CA MET A 413 5.85 -9.25 13.62
C MET A 413 4.64 -10.17 13.37
N ASP A 414 3.41 -9.61 13.34
CA ASP A 414 2.19 -10.35 13.03
C ASP A 414 2.10 -10.80 11.57
N ASP A 415 2.80 -10.11 10.67
CA ASP A 415 2.82 -10.45 9.24
C ASP A 415 3.65 -11.71 8.94
N PHE A 416 4.42 -12.22 9.89
CA PHE A 416 4.96 -13.56 9.80
C PHE A 416 3.88 -14.64 9.97
N SER A 417 4.17 -15.82 9.41
CA SER A 417 3.41 -17.04 9.76
C SER A 417 3.78 -17.48 11.17
N SER A 418 3.02 -17.03 12.16
CA SER A 418 3.20 -17.46 13.58
C SER A 418 3.10 -18.97 13.71
N LYS A 419 2.30 -19.61 12.86
CA LYS A 419 2.22 -21.05 12.63
C LYS A 419 1.77 -21.27 11.18
N PRO A 420 2.47 -22.11 10.38
CA PRO A 420 2.06 -22.43 9.01
C PRO A 420 0.61 -22.91 8.95
N GLY A 421 -0.17 -22.32 8.03
CA GLY A 421 -1.60 -22.62 7.87
C GLY A 421 -2.53 -21.89 8.85
N VAL A 422 -2.01 -21.06 9.76
CA VAL A 422 -2.83 -20.20 10.64
C VAL A 422 -2.76 -18.76 10.09
N PRO A 423 -3.91 -18.06 10.00
CA PRO A 423 -3.96 -16.70 9.48
C PRO A 423 -3.35 -15.69 10.46
N ASN A 424 -2.77 -14.59 9.92
CA ASN A 424 -2.41 -13.39 10.65
C ASN A 424 -3.66 -12.49 10.86
N MET A 425 -3.47 -11.28 11.41
CA MET A 425 -4.56 -10.33 11.65
C MET A 425 -5.28 -9.86 10.37
N PHE A 426 -4.67 -10.01 9.18
CA PHE A 426 -5.27 -9.69 7.88
C PHE A 426 -5.96 -10.88 7.22
N GLY A 427 -5.99 -12.01 7.90
CA GLY A 427 -6.54 -13.22 7.35
C GLY A 427 -5.67 -13.90 6.30
N LEU A 428 -4.46 -13.40 6.08
CA LEU A 428 -3.52 -14.01 5.16
C LEU A 428 -2.90 -15.26 5.77
N ILE A 429 -2.96 -16.34 5.01
CA ILE A 429 -2.30 -17.58 5.36
C ILE A 429 -0.88 -17.54 4.80
N GLY A 430 0.09 -17.92 5.61
CA GLY A 430 1.45 -18.11 5.19
C GLY A 430 1.93 -19.54 5.43
N ALA A 431 2.86 -19.97 4.60
CA ALA A 431 3.57 -21.23 4.74
C ALA A 431 4.93 -21.03 5.43
N GLU A 432 5.75 -22.06 5.37
CA GLU A 432 7.11 -22.06 5.94
C GLU A 432 8.01 -20.95 5.36
N ALA A 433 7.78 -20.56 4.10
CA ALA A 433 8.51 -19.49 3.44
C ALA A 433 8.46 -18.17 4.23
N ASN A 434 7.35 -17.89 4.93
CA ASN A 434 7.18 -16.69 5.76
C ASN A 434 7.26 -16.98 7.27
N SER A 435 7.91 -18.08 7.71
CA SER A 435 8.15 -18.35 9.13
C SER A 435 9.12 -17.34 9.75
N ILE A 436 8.99 -17.11 11.07
CA ILE A 436 9.86 -16.19 11.83
C ILE A 436 11.30 -16.71 11.86
N ALA A 437 12.26 -15.85 11.58
CA ALA A 437 13.68 -16.05 11.83
C ALA A 437 14.35 -14.73 12.22
N PRO A 438 15.43 -14.72 13.02
CA PRO A 438 16.19 -13.52 13.33
C PRO A 438 16.59 -12.74 12.08
N GLU A 439 16.49 -11.42 12.11
CA GLU A 439 16.82 -10.48 11.03
C GLU A 439 16.01 -10.61 9.74
N LYS A 440 15.10 -11.58 9.66
CA LYS A 440 14.20 -11.77 8.50
C LYS A 440 13.14 -10.68 8.44
N ARG A 441 12.79 -10.26 7.21
CA ARG A 441 11.64 -9.39 6.93
C ARG A 441 10.39 -10.23 6.76
N MET A 442 9.28 -9.78 7.29
CA MET A 442 7.98 -10.41 7.11
C MET A 442 7.40 -10.07 5.74
N LEU A 443 6.67 -11.03 5.15
CA LEU A 443 5.96 -10.85 3.89
C LEU A 443 4.95 -9.70 4.01
N SER A 444 4.82 -8.91 2.94
CA SER A 444 3.92 -7.76 2.86
C SER A 444 2.99 -7.86 1.66
N SER A 445 1.86 -7.12 1.70
CA SER A 445 1.01 -6.88 0.53
C SER A 445 1.09 -5.44 0.00
N MET A 446 1.97 -4.60 0.54
CA MET A 446 2.15 -3.22 0.09
C MET A 446 2.61 -3.17 -1.37
N THR A 447 1.84 -2.50 -2.22
CA THR A 447 2.00 -2.50 -3.68
C THR A 447 2.17 -1.06 -4.21
N PRO A 448 3.21 -0.31 -3.77
CA PRO A 448 3.50 0.95 -4.45
C PRO A 448 3.85 0.64 -5.90
N THR A 449 3.20 1.35 -6.84
CA THR A 449 3.26 1.03 -8.27
C THR A 449 3.42 2.31 -9.10
N ILE A 450 4.23 2.21 -10.15
CA ILE A 450 4.37 3.21 -11.20
C ILE A 450 4.02 2.55 -12.53
N VAL A 451 3.30 3.26 -13.38
CA VAL A 451 2.88 2.80 -14.71
C VAL A 451 3.48 3.69 -15.77
N GLU A 452 4.09 3.08 -16.78
CA GLU A 452 4.53 3.73 -18.00
C GLU A 452 3.60 3.35 -19.18
N LYS A 453 3.46 4.27 -20.12
CA LYS A 453 2.84 4.02 -21.43
C LYS A 453 3.76 4.56 -22.52
N SER A 454 4.11 3.72 -23.48
CA SER A 454 5.06 4.09 -24.56
C SER A 454 6.41 4.63 -24.06
N GLY A 455 6.89 4.14 -22.90
CA GLY A 455 8.15 4.57 -22.27
C GLY A 455 8.08 5.85 -21.46
N GLU A 456 6.91 6.51 -21.41
CA GLU A 456 6.68 7.73 -20.62
C GLU A 456 5.89 7.42 -19.35
N LEU A 457 6.12 8.22 -18.31
CA LEU A 457 5.36 8.11 -17.06
C LEU A 457 3.87 8.38 -17.33
N LEU A 458 3.01 7.43 -16.96
CA LEU A 458 1.56 7.58 -17.03
C LEU A 458 0.94 7.80 -15.65
N MET A 459 1.34 6.98 -14.63
CA MET A 459 0.67 7.00 -13.34
C MET A 459 1.62 6.62 -12.20
N SER A 460 1.42 7.22 -11.03
CA SER A 460 1.93 6.76 -9.73
C SER A 460 0.74 6.45 -8.84
N VAL A 461 0.67 5.26 -8.24
CA VAL A 461 -0.50 4.79 -7.52
C VAL A 461 -0.15 3.81 -6.41
N GLY A 462 -0.95 3.82 -5.37
CA GLY A 462 -0.92 2.82 -4.30
C GLY A 462 -1.97 3.11 -3.23
N THR A 463 -2.02 2.29 -2.19
CA THR A 463 -3.08 2.35 -1.19
C THR A 463 -2.67 1.66 0.10
N PRO A 464 -3.22 2.05 1.26
CA PRO A 464 -3.33 1.17 2.43
C PRO A 464 -4.41 0.10 2.23
N GLY A 465 -4.41 -0.94 3.11
CA GLY A 465 -5.53 -1.89 3.13
C GLY A 465 -5.16 -3.34 3.45
N GLY A 466 -3.95 -3.63 3.96
CA GLY A 466 -3.52 -5.01 4.23
C GLY A 466 -3.64 -5.89 2.98
N SER A 467 -4.39 -7.00 3.05
CA SER A 467 -4.61 -7.89 1.90
C SER A 467 -5.27 -7.19 0.71
N THR A 468 -6.14 -6.20 0.94
CA THR A 468 -6.89 -5.52 -0.14
C THR A 468 -6.06 -4.52 -0.94
N ILE A 469 -4.79 -4.28 -0.59
CA ILE A 469 -3.90 -3.35 -1.29
C ILE A 469 -3.75 -3.75 -2.76
N ILE A 470 -3.41 -5.01 -3.02
CA ILE A 470 -3.13 -5.52 -4.37
C ILE A 470 -4.35 -5.33 -5.27
N THR A 471 -5.52 -5.72 -4.79
CA THR A 471 -6.78 -5.67 -5.54
C THR A 471 -7.29 -4.25 -5.75
N ALA A 472 -7.03 -3.34 -4.82
CA ALA A 472 -7.40 -1.94 -4.99
C ALA A 472 -6.47 -1.20 -5.96
N VAL A 473 -5.16 -1.48 -5.97
CA VAL A 473 -4.22 -0.97 -6.99
C VAL A 473 -4.59 -1.50 -8.36
N LEU A 474 -4.80 -2.81 -8.50
CA LEU A 474 -5.27 -3.47 -9.72
C LEU A 474 -6.49 -2.74 -10.30
N GLN A 475 -7.59 -2.67 -9.54
CA GLN A 475 -8.84 -2.07 -10.02
C GLN A 475 -8.70 -0.59 -10.36
N THR A 476 -7.80 0.14 -9.70
CA THR A 476 -7.55 1.54 -10.04
C THR A 476 -6.83 1.68 -11.38
N ILE A 477 -5.83 0.83 -11.66
CA ILE A 477 -5.14 0.81 -12.96
C ILE A 477 -6.12 0.44 -14.08
N LEU A 478 -6.91 -0.62 -13.89
CA LEU A 478 -7.93 -1.05 -14.85
C LEU A 478 -9.00 0.03 -15.07
N ASN A 479 -9.42 0.73 -14.03
CA ASN A 479 -10.41 1.81 -14.15
C ASN A 479 -9.93 2.94 -15.05
N VAL A 480 -8.66 3.29 -14.97
CA VAL A 480 -8.07 4.32 -15.86
C VAL A 480 -7.87 3.76 -17.27
N HIS A 481 -7.28 2.57 -17.40
CA HIS A 481 -6.86 2.02 -18.68
C HIS A 481 -8.02 1.46 -19.50
N GLU A 482 -8.79 0.52 -18.93
CA GLU A 482 -9.88 -0.19 -19.62
C GLU A 482 -11.16 0.66 -19.74
N TYR A 483 -11.46 1.42 -18.68
CA TYR A 483 -12.74 2.14 -18.60
C TYR A 483 -12.61 3.65 -18.78
N ASN A 484 -11.43 4.15 -19.16
CA ASN A 484 -11.17 5.56 -19.47
C ASN A 484 -11.63 6.53 -18.36
N MET A 485 -11.52 6.11 -17.10
CA MET A 485 -11.87 6.97 -15.96
C MET A 485 -10.79 8.02 -15.71
N THR A 486 -11.19 9.19 -15.21
CA THR A 486 -10.25 10.15 -14.63
C THR A 486 -9.62 9.56 -13.38
N MET A 487 -8.47 10.08 -12.93
CA MET A 487 -7.84 9.58 -11.71
C MET A 487 -8.78 9.62 -10.50
N GLN A 488 -9.50 10.73 -10.33
CA GLN A 488 -10.46 10.88 -9.23
C GLN A 488 -11.65 9.93 -9.34
N GLN A 489 -12.13 9.66 -10.55
CA GLN A 489 -13.18 8.64 -10.76
C GLN A 489 -12.67 7.25 -10.41
N ALA A 490 -11.47 6.90 -10.86
CA ALA A 490 -10.85 5.59 -10.64
C ALA A 490 -10.66 5.30 -9.13
N VAL A 491 -10.13 6.27 -8.36
CA VAL A 491 -9.93 6.09 -6.91
C VAL A 491 -11.25 6.07 -6.12
N ASN A 492 -12.31 6.69 -6.65
CA ASN A 492 -13.63 6.72 -6.00
C ASN A 492 -14.57 5.58 -6.42
N ALA A 493 -14.21 4.82 -7.46
CA ALA A 493 -15.02 3.72 -7.97
C ALA A 493 -15.27 2.64 -6.90
N PRO A 494 -16.43 1.96 -6.92
CA PRO A 494 -16.69 0.82 -6.07
C PRO A 494 -15.68 -0.31 -6.28
N ARG A 495 -15.25 -0.95 -5.20
CA ARG A 495 -14.27 -2.04 -5.23
C ARG A 495 -14.83 -3.32 -4.65
N PHE A 496 -14.26 -4.43 -5.09
CA PHE A 496 -14.44 -5.76 -4.54
C PHE A 496 -13.08 -6.42 -4.29
N HIS A 497 -13.07 -7.53 -3.54
CA HIS A 497 -11.84 -8.19 -3.14
C HIS A 497 -12.05 -9.69 -2.94
N HIS A 498 -11.11 -10.50 -3.39
CA HIS A 498 -10.99 -11.91 -3.07
C HIS A 498 -9.52 -12.24 -2.76
N GLN A 499 -9.27 -13.09 -1.76
CA GLN A 499 -7.90 -13.41 -1.32
C GLN A 499 -7.67 -14.93 -1.17
N TRP A 500 -8.33 -15.74 -2.00
CA TRP A 500 -8.31 -17.20 -1.95
C TRP A 500 -9.06 -17.74 -0.73
N LEU A 501 -8.61 -17.46 0.48
CA LEU A 501 -9.28 -17.81 1.74
C LEU A 501 -9.40 -16.56 2.63
N PRO A 502 -10.59 -16.34 3.24
CA PRO A 502 -11.81 -17.16 3.05
C PRO A 502 -12.29 -17.13 1.60
N ASP A 503 -12.99 -18.20 1.17
CA ASP A 503 -13.59 -18.28 -0.17
C ASP A 503 -14.83 -17.40 -0.27
N VAL A 504 -14.63 -16.10 -0.23
CA VAL A 504 -15.69 -15.06 -0.21
C VAL A 504 -15.24 -13.85 -1.04
N VAL A 505 -16.12 -13.38 -1.90
CA VAL A 505 -15.96 -12.08 -2.59
C VAL A 505 -16.52 -11.00 -1.67
N PHE A 506 -15.65 -10.12 -1.18
CA PHE A 506 -16.05 -8.95 -0.40
C PHE A 506 -16.36 -7.79 -1.33
N PHE A 507 -17.52 -7.17 -1.14
CA PHE A 507 -17.95 -5.98 -1.87
C PHE A 507 -18.02 -4.79 -0.93
N GLU A 508 -17.70 -3.58 -1.40
CA GLU A 508 -17.96 -2.36 -0.62
C GLU A 508 -19.46 -2.22 -0.34
N PRO A 509 -19.84 -1.89 0.92
CA PRO A 509 -21.24 -1.83 1.33
C PRO A 509 -22.08 -0.88 0.46
N ASN A 510 -23.23 -1.34 0.02
CA ASN A 510 -24.21 -0.58 -0.78
C ASN A 510 -23.66 0.01 -2.08
N SER A 511 -22.61 -0.56 -2.65
CA SER A 511 -21.93 -0.02 -3.82
C SER A 511 -22.20 -0.82 -5.10
N PHE A 512 -22.74 -2.02 -4.97
CA PHE A 512 -23.08 -2.90 -6.09
C PHE A 512 -24.58 -3.17 -6.15
N SER A 513 -25.13 -3.37 -7.35
CA SER A 513 -26.55 -3.67 -7.48
C SER A 513 -26.84 -5.09 -6.98
N LYS A 514 -27.99 -5.28 -6.32
CA LYS A 514 -28.44 -6.61 -5.86
C LYS A 514 -28.48 -7.64 -6.99
N ASN A 515 -28.85 -7.22 -8.21
CA ASN A 515 -28.89 -8.10 -9.37
C ASN A 515 -27.50 -8.66 -9.74
N ILE A 516 -26.42 -7.88 -9.57
CA ILE A 516 -25.04 -8.37 -9.79
C ILE A 516 -24.69 -9.40 -8.72
N ILE A 517 -24.94 -9.09 -7.44
CA ILE A 517 -24.65 -9.99 -6.32
C ILE A 517 -25.43 -11.32 -6.49
N GLU A 518 -26.74 -11.27 -6.71
CA GLU A 518 -27.59 -12.44 -6.92
C GLU A 518 -27.13 -13.31 -8.10
N LYS A 519 -26.67 -12.70 -9.21
CA LYS A 519 -26.14 -13.44 -10.36
C LYS A 519 -24.84 -14.17 -10.01
N LEU A 520 -23.93 -13.53 -9.27
CA LEU A 520 -22.69 -14.15 -8.82
C LEU A 520 -22.97 -15.31 -7.85
N GLU A 521 -23.89 -15.14 -6.90
CA GLU A 521 -24.32 -16.21 -5.98
C GLU A 521 -24.95 -17.40 -6.72
N ASN A 522 -25.76 -17.14 -7.75
CA ASN A 522 -26.32 -18.20 -8.59
C ASN A 522 -25.27 -18.97 -9.40
N LEU A 523 -24.10 -18.36 -9.64
CA LEU A 523 -22.95 -19.00 -10.27
C LEU A 523 -22.05 -19.73 -9.25
N GLY A 524 -22.39 -19.68 -7.95
CA GLY A 524 -21.70 -20.37 -6.87
C GLY A 524 -20.66 -19.54 -6.10
N TYR A 525 -20.53 -18.23 -6.35
CA TYR A 525 -19.69 -17.37 -5.53
C TYR A 525 -20.35 -17.10 -4.17
N SER A 526 -19.56 -17.20 -3.10
CA SER A 526 -19.97 -16.68 -1.80
C SER A 526 -19.67 -15.19 -1.76
N THR A 527 -20.61 -14.35 -1.32
CA THR A 527 -20.48 -12.89 -1.30
C THR A 527 -20.68 -12.31 0.09
N ASN A 528 -20.07 -11.15 0.38
CA ASN A 528 -20.26 -10.44 1.64
C ASN A 528 -20.09 -8.93 1.46
N GLU A 529 -21.12 -8.14 1.80
CA GLU A 529 -21.08 -6.68 1.86
C GLU A 529 -21.03 -6.16 3.30
N GLU A 530 -21.68 -6.84 4.27
CA GLU A 530 -21.88 -6.32 5.62
C GLU A 530 -20.59 -6.30 6.45
N ARG A 531 -19.70 -7.26 6.22
CA ARG A 531 -18.40 -7.41 6.90
C ARG A 531 -17.22 -7.08 5.99
N SER A 532 -17.50 -6.38 4.91
CA SER A 532 -16.44 -5.96 4.00
C SER A 532 -15.50 -4.98 4.68
N PRO A 533 -14.18 -5.19 4.56
CA PRO A 533 -13.19 -4.19 4.97
C PRO A 533 -13.32 -2.93 4.09
N VAL A 534 -12.65 -1.85 4.49
CA VAL A 534 -12.38 -0.75 3.56
C VAL A 534 -11.38 -1.26 2.52
N ILE A 535 -11.82 -1.43 1.27
CA ILE A 535 -10.99 -1.96 0.19
C ILE A 535 -10.10 -0.83 -0.36
N GLY A 536 -9.03 -0.56 0.35
CA GLY A 536 -8.07 0.49 0.04
C GLY A 536 -8.57 1.93 0.30
N LYS A 537 -7.63 2.85 0.32
CA LYS A 537 -7.78 4.32 0.26
C LYS A 537 -6.69 4.80 -0.69
N VAL A 538 -7.02 4.82 -1.98
CA VAL A 538 -6.02 4.97 -3.04
C VAL A 538 -5.62 6.43 -3.19
N ASP A 539 -4.30 6.66 -3.18
CA ASP A 539 -3.69 7.92 -3.57
C ASP A 539 -2.93 7.74 -4.89
N GLY A 540 -3.25 8.55 -5.88
CA GLY A 540 -2.60 8.43 -7.18
C GLY A 540 -2.49 9.74 -7.94
N ILE A 541 -1.57 9.75 -8.90
CA ILE A 541 -1.33 10.87 -9.83
C ILE A 541 -1.35 10.30 -11.23
N LEU A 542 -2.16 10.87 -12.12
CA LEU A 542 -2.23 10.54 -13.53
C LEU A 542 -1.64 11.69 -14.36
N ILE A 543 -0.78 11.35 -15.29
CA ILE A 543 -0.25 12.28 -16.28
C ILE A 543 -1.25 12.33 -17.44
N LEU A 544 -1.78 13.51 -17.72
CA LEU A 544 -2.74 13.74 -18.80
C LEU A 544 -2.02 13.91 -20.15
N GLU A 545 -2.73 13.71 -21.26
CA GLU A 545 -2.19 13.86 -22.63
C GLU A 545 -1.54 15.23 -22.88
N ASN A 546 -1.98 16.27 -22.19
CA ASN A 546 -1.41 17.62 -22.27
C ASN A 546 -0.22 17.86 -21.31
N GLY A 547 0.26 16.80 -20.64
CA GLY A 547 1.38 16.85 -19.71
C GLY A 547 1.03 17.36 -18.30
N LYS A 548 -0.22 17.79 -18.03
CA LYS A 548 -0.65 18.20 -16.70
C LYS A 548 -0.87 16.97 -15.82
N LEU A 549 -0.86 17.18 -14.50
CA LEU A 549 -1.03 16.16 -13.49
C LEU A 549 -2.45 16.21 -12.92
N GLU A 550 -3.16 15.09 -12.89
CA GLU A 550 -4.42 14.93 -12.17
C GLU A 550 -4.22 14.10 -10.92
N GLY A 551 -4.52 14.67 -9.73
CA GLY A 551 -4.47 13.97 -8.45
C GLY A 551 -5.78 13.27 -8.15
N GLY A 552 -5.69 12.00 -7.73
CA GLY A 552 -6.79 11.23 -7.17
C GLY A 552 -6.57 11.01 -5.68
N ALA A 553 -7.36 11.71 -4.85
CA ALA A 553 -7.36 11.57 -3.40
C ALA A 553 -8.65 10.86 -2.95
N ASP A 554 -8.52 9.75 -2.23
CA ASP A 554 -9.64 8.87 -1.94
C ASP A 554 -10.61 9.45 -0.89
N ARG A 555 -11.87 9.59 -1.25
CA ARG A 555 -12.94 10.09 -0.34
C ARG A 555 -13.17 9.23 0.90
N ARG A 556 -12.66 7.98 0.93
CA ARG A 556 -12.76 7.07 2.08
C ARG A 556 -11.85 7.51 3.22
N GLY A 557 -10.78 8.26 2.93
CA GLY A 557 -9.86 8.88 3.88
C GLY A 557 -10.03 10.39 4.04
N ASP A 558 -9.04 11.03 4.69
CA ASP A 558 -8.84 12.48 4.72
C ASP A 558 -7.80 12.88 3.66
N ASP A 559 -7.68 12.07 2.63
CA ASP A 559 -6.64 12.10 1.61
C ASP A 559 -6.74 13.39 0.80
N THR A 560 -5.60 13.96 0.41
CA THR A 560 -5.54 15.27 -0.22
C THR A 560 -4.43 15.34 -1.27
N ALA A 561 -4.77 15.88 -2.45
CA ALA A 561 -3.83 16.24 -3.49
C ALA A 561 -3.45 17.74 -3.37
N ILE A 562 -2.15 18.05 -3.40
CA ILE A 562 -1.63 19.42 -3.44
C ILE A 562 -0.50 19.49 -4.47
N GLY A 563 -0.50 20.56 -5.26
CA GLY A 563 0.50 20.77 -6.31
C GLY A 563 0.45 22.19 -6.89
N PHE A 564 1.22 22.44 -7.94
CA PHE A 564 1.32 23.75 -8.61
C PHE A 564 1.65 23.63 -10.11
#